data_535dcf80543b97cb9d41bf606f0f9fba
#
_entry.id   535dcf80543b97cb9d41bf606f0f9fba
#
_cell.length_a   1.000
_cell.length_b   1.000
_cell.length_c   1.000
_cell.angle_alpha   90.00
_cell.angle_beta   90.00
_cell.angle_gamma   90.00
#
_symmetry.space_group_name_H-M   'P 1'
#
loop_
_entity.id
_entity.type
_entity.pdbx_description
1 polymer ?
#
loop_
_entity_poly.entity_id
_entity_poly.type
_entity_poly.pdbx_seq_one_letter_code
_entity_poly.pdbx_strand_id
1 'polypeptide(L)'
;ATMSAQKNHEEFVILCDEDMRKGDFVREIARKLVFKTCGMRIREILDLAIESIIQMENPLLVFDEGDKLNDNVFHYFINLYNRLEGKCGITFLSTDYIQHRIDCGLNHNRKGYNEIYSRIGRKFFKLEPTSCNDVFAICQANGLMDKKLIANVIDVTEKSEFDLRAGSRQAT
;
A
#
# COMPACT_ATOMS: atom_id res chain seq x y z
N ALA A 1 -0.36 15.52 19.96
CA ALA A 1 0.20 15.78 18.63
C ALA A 1 -0.94 16.14 17.70
N THR A 2 -1.01 17.37 17.31
CA THR A 2 -1.96 18.00 16.40
C THR A 2 -1.93 17.24 15.06
N MET A 3 -3.06 16.66 14.67
CA MET A 3 -3.30 16.27 13.28
C MET A 3 -3.27 17.56 12.46
N SER A 4 -2.12 17.85 11.90
CA SER A 4 -1.89 19.01 11.08
C SER A 4 -2.32 18.68 9.66
N ALA A 5 -3.30 19.48 9.24
CA ALA A 5 -3.59 19.82 7.85
C ALA A 5 -3.71 18.64 6.85
N GLN A 6 -4.94 18.33 6.51
CA GLN A 6 -5.31 17.83 5.19
C GLN A 6 -4.63 18.69 4.10
N LYS A 7 -3.39 18.35 3.77
CA LYS A 7 -2.88 18.62 2.43
C LYS A 7 -3.67 17.69 1.53
N ASN A 8 -4.34 18.22 0.53
CA ASN A 8 -4.96 17.47 -0.55
C ASN A 8 -3.86 16.68 -1.26
N HIS A 9 -3.58 15.46 -0.79
CA HIS A 9 -2.76 14.49 -1.48
C HIS A 9 -3.71 13.66 -2.34
N GLU A 10 -3.44 13.57 -3.62
CA GLU A 10 -4.15 12.63 -4.48
C GLU A 10 -3.56 11.25 -4.24
N GLU A 11 -4.23 10.46 -3.41
CA GLU A 11 -3.79 9.13 -2.99
C GLU A 11 -4.51 8.05 -3.79
N PHE A 12 -3.74 7.12 -4.35
CA PHE A 12 -4.24 5.99 -5.11
C PHE A 12 -3.77 4.69 -4.49
N VAL A 13 -4.69 3.96 -3.84
CA VAL A 13 -4.41 2.66 -3.25
C VAL A 13 -4.68 1.56 -4.27
N ILE A 14 -3.65 0.78 -4.57
CA ILE A 14 -3.68 -0.35 -5.50
C ILE A 14 -3.52 -1.62 -4.67
N LEU A 15 -4.56 -2.43 -4.63
CA LEU A 15 -4.51 -3.74 -3.98
C LEU A 15 -3.80 -4.73 -4.90
N CYS A 16 -2.71 -5.31 -4.41
CA CYS A 16 -1.93 -6.30 -5.13
C CYS A 16 -2.40 -7.71 -4.82
N ASP A 17 -2.32 -8.61 -5.78
CA ASP A 17 -2.60 -10.04 -5.60
C ASP A 17 -1.60 -10.94 -6.35
N GLU A 18 -1.59 -12.23 -6.01
CA GLU A 18 -0.64 -13.20 -6.55
C GLU A 18 -0.88 -13.52 -8.03
N ASP A 19 -2.13 -13.43 -8.48
CA ASP A 19 -2.53 -13.72 -9.87
C ASP A 19 -2.36 -12.52 -10.80
N MET A 20 -2.06 -11.35 -10.25
CA MET A 20 -1.91 -10.10 -10.99
C MET A 20 -0.79 -10.20 -12.02
N ARG A 21 -1.12 -9.96 -13.29
CA ARG A 21 -0.18 -9.89 -14.40
C ARG A 21 0.16 -8.43 -14.70
N LYS A 22 1.22 -8.20 -15.49
CA LYS A 22 1.63 -6.84 -15.92
C LYS A 22 0.49 -6.00 -16.48
N GLY A 23 -0.38 -6.63 -17.27
CA GLY A 23 -1.54 -5.95 -17.85
C GLY A 23 -2.57 -5.54 -16.80
N ASP A 24 -2.80 -6.41 -15.83
CA ASP A 24 -3.77 -6.17 -14.74
C ASP A 24 -3.24 -5.08 -13.82
N PHE A 25 -1.96 -5.11 -13.47
CA PHE A 25 -1.28 -4.08 -12.69
C PHE A 25 -1.43 -2.68 -13.32
N VAL A 26 -1.13 -2.56 -14.61
CA VAL A 26 -1.23 -1.28 -15.32
C VAL A 26 -2.68 -0.80 -15.45
N ARG A 27 -3.61 -1.73 -15.73
CA ARG A 27 -5.04 -1.39 -15.81
C ARG A 27 -5.62 -1.00 -14.46
N GLU A 28 -5.14 -1.61 -13.36
CA GLU A 28 -5.60 -1.25 -12.02
C GLU A 28 -5.16 0.17 -11.66
N ILE A 29 -3.93 0.57 -11.99
CA ILE A 29 -3.48 1.96 -11.85
C ILE A 29 -4.38 2.90 -12.67
N ALA A 30 -4.61 2.57 -13.94
CA ALA A 30 -5.46 3.39 -14.82
C ALA A 30 -6.92 3.47 -14.34
N ARG A 31 -7.44 2.38 -13.75
CA ARG A 31 -8.79 2.34 -13.16
C ARG A 31 -8.91 3.29 -11.98
N LYS A 32 -7.89 3.36 -11.13
CA LYS A 32 -7.86 4.32 -10.01
C LYS A 32 -7.79 5.76 -10.50
N LEU A 33 -7.17 5.99 -11.64
CA LEU A 33 -7.12 7.30 -12.30
C LEU A 33 -8.35 7.60 -13.19
N VAL A 34 -9.36 6.71 -13.17
CA VAL A 34 -10.64 6.86 -13.90
C VAL A 34 -10.49 6.88 -15.43
N PHE A 35 -9.49 6.17 -15.98
CA PHE A 35 -9.31 6.03 -17.42
C PHE A 35 -10.08 4.85 -18.02
N LYS A 36 -10.65 5.08 -19.21
CA LYS A 36 -11.18 4.01 -20.06
C LYS A 36 -10.02 3.38 -20.84
N THR A 37 -9.76 2.10 -20.59
CA THR A 37 -8.61 1.38 -21.19
C THR A 37 -9.00 0.43 -22.32
N CYS A 38 -10.28 0.45 -22.75
CA CYS A 38 -10.80 -0.46 -23.76
C CYS A 38 -10.06 -0.28 -25.11
N GLY A 39 -9.56 -1.37 -25.68
CA GLY A 39 -8.86 -1.37 -26.97
C GLY A 39 -7.42 -0.84 -26.95
N MET A 40 -6.93 -0.35 -25.82
CA MET A 40 -5.58 0.19 -25.70
C MET A 40 -4.54 -0.86 -25.37
N ARG A 41 -3.31 -0.66 -25.87
CA ARG A 41 -2.16 -1.49 -25.52
C ARG A 41 -1.68 -1.11 -24.11
N ILE A 42 -1.12 -2.09 -23.38
CA ILE A 42 -0.62 -1.90 -22.00
C ILE A 42 0.36 -0.72 -21.91
N ARG A 43 1.20 -0.54 -22.93
CA ARG A 43 2.16 0.57 -22.97
C ARG A 43 1.48 1.93 -23.07
N GLU A 44 0.47 2.04 -23.91
CA GLU A 44 -0.31 3.29 -24.07
C GLU A 44 -1.04 3.66 -22.78
N ILE A 45 -1.62 2.63 -22.12
CA ILE A 45 -2.29 2.82 -20.82
C ILE A 45 -1.29 3.32 -19.76
N LEU A 46 -0.10 2.72 -19.71
CA LEU A 46 0.94 3.14 -18.76
C LEU A 46 1.42 4.56 -19.05
N ASP A 47 1.61 4.91 -20.33
CA ASP A 47 2.07 6.24 -20.73
C ASP A 47 1.06 7.30 -20.29
N LEU A 48 -0.23 7.10 -20.57
CA LEU A 48 -1.30 8.01 -20.14
C LEU A 48 -1.42 8.08 -18.60
N ALA A 49 -1.30 6.95 -17.90
CA ALA A 49 -1.37 6.94 -16.45
C ALA A 49 -0.22 7.76 -15.83
N ILE A 50 0.99 7.59 -16.34
CA ILE A 50 2.14 8.34 -15.87
C ILE A 50 2.01 9.84 -16.17
N GLU A 51 1.60 10.20 -17.39
CA GLU A 51 1.36 11.60 -17.76
C GLU A 51 0.33 12.26 -16.83
N SER A 52 -0.74 11.54 -16.51
CA SER A 52 -1.75 12.05 -15.59
C SER A 52 -1.23 12.23 -14.18
N ILE A 53 -0.50 11.25 -13.66
CA ILE A 53 0.09 11.32 -12.30
C ILE A 53 1.05 12.51 -12.19
N ILE A 54 1.86 12.77 -13.23
CA ILE A 54 2.83 13.88 -13.23
C ILE A 54 2.14 15.25 -13.18
N GLN A 55 0.91 15.36 -13.69
CA GLN A 55 0.14 16.60 -13.68
C GLN A 55 -0.57 16.87 -12.34
N MET A 56 -0.61 15.89 -11.45
CA MET A 56 -1.27 15.99 -10.15
C MET A 56 -0.42 16.73 -9.13
N GLU A 57 -1.07 17.30 -8.14
CA GLU A 57 -0.39 17.98 -7.03
C GLU A 57 -0.08 16.98 -5.91
N ASN A 58 1.22 16.69 -5.70
CA ASN A 58 1.71 15.75 -4.67
C ASN A 58 1.06 14.35 -4.71
N PRO A 59 1.06 13.66 -5.86
CA PRO A 59 0.44 12.35 -5.98
C PRO A 59 1.17 11.29 -5.14
N LEU A 60 0.40 10.34 -4.60
CA LEU A 60 0.91 9.20 -3.83
C LEU A 60 0.30 7.90 -4.34
N LEU A 61 1.14 6.98 -4.78
CA LEU A 61 0.75 5.60 -5.10
C LEU A 61 1.06 4.70 -3.90
N VAL A 62 0.05 4.01 -3.41
CA VAL A 62 0.16 3.02 -2.33
C VAL A 62 -0.14 1.65 -2.91
N PHE A 63 0.84 0.75 -2.84
CA PHE A 63 0.69 -0.65 -3.24
C PHE A 63 0.45 -1.47 -1.98
N ASP A 64 -0.81 -1.84 -1.75
CA ASP A 64 -1.22 -2.66 -0.62
C ASP A 64 -1.02 -4.14 -0.94
N GLU A 65 -0.57 -4.92 0.04
CA GLU A 65 -0.16 -6.32 -0.12
C GLU A 65 0.92 -6.51 -1.21
N GLY A 66 1.88 -5.58 -1.29
CA GLY A 66 2.90 -5.54 -2.34
C GLY A 66 3.82 -6.75 -2.40
N ASP A 67 3.94 -7.52 -1.32
CA ASP A 67 4.65 -8.80 -1.24
C ASP A 67 3.98 -9.91 -2.07
N LYS A 68 2.70 -9.81 -2.41
CA LYS A 68 1.98 -10.76 -3.25
C LYS A 68 2.30 -10.63 -4.74
N LEU A 69 2.83 -9.50 -5.19
CA LEU A 69 3.18 -9.33 -6.60
C LEU A 69 4.21 -10.38 -7.04
N ASN A 70 3.95 -11.06 -8.15
CA ASN A 70 4.92 -11.97 -8.75
C ASN A 70 6.15 -11.22 -9.28
N ASP A 71 7.27 -11.94 -9.51
CA ASP A 71 8.54 -11.31 -9.92
C ASP A 71 8.42 -10.47 -11.20
N ASN A 72 7.60 -10.90 -12.15
CA ASN A 72 7.45 -10.17 -13.42
C ASN A 72 6.79 -8.80 -13.22
N VAL A 73 5.82 -8.69 -12.32
CA VAL A 73 5.15 -7.43 -11.98
C VAL A 73 6.04 -6.59 -11.08
N PHE A 74 6.69 -7.22 -10.11
CA PHE A 74 7.61 -6.55 -9.21
C PHE A 74 8.78 -5.89 -9.95
N HIS A 75 9.33 -6.56 -10.97
CA HIS A 75 10.33 -5.94 -11.85
C HIS A 75 9.75 -4.84 -12.75
N TYR A 76 8.48 -4.95 -13.12
CA TYR A 76 7.82 -3.93 -13.92
C TYR A 76 7.63 -2.61 -13.15
N PHE A 77 7.49 -2.71 -11.82
CA PHE A 77 7.52 -1.57 -10.91
C PHE A 77 8.75 -0.68 -11.10
N ILE A 78 9.92 -1.25 -11.43
CA ILE A 78 11.15 -0.46 -11.69
C ILE A 78 10.91 0.55 -12.82
N ASN A 79 10.21 0.13 -13.88
CA ASN A 79 9.89 1.02 -15.00
C ASN A 79 8.98 2.17 -14.54
N LEU A 80 7.95 1.85 -13.76
CA LEU A 80 7.03 2.83 -13.19
C LEU A 80 7.79 3.82 -12.30
N TYR A 81 8.62 3.31 -11.38
CA TYR A 81 9.42 4.13 -10.47
C TYR A 81 10.33 5.09 -11.23
N ASN A 82 11.12 4.59 -12.19
CA ASN A 82 12.08 5.41 -12.94
C ASN A 82 11.40 6.58 -13.69
N ARG A 83 10.15 6.41 -14.10
CA ARG A 83 9.38 7.43 -14.81
C ARG A 83 8.69 8.45 -13.87
N LEU A 84 8.43 8.04 -12.64
CA LEU A 84 7.76 8.86 -11.61
C LEU A 84 8.73 9.42 -10.57
N GLU A 85 10.02 9.11 -10.65
CA GLU A 85 11.03 9.55 -9.69
C GLU A 85 11.02 11.07 -9.53
N GLY A 86 10.89 11.54 -8.30
CA GLY A 86 10.80 12.96 -7.96
C GLY A 86 9.48 13.64 -8.33
N LYS A 87 8.49 12.89 -8.87
CA LYS A 87 7.18 13.41 -9.29
C LYS A 87 6.03 12.84 -8.47
N CYS A 88 6.17 11.62 -7.97
CA CYS A 88 5.14 10.90 -7.24
C CYS A 88 5.74 10.18 -6.04
N GLY A 89 5.06 10.24 -4.90
CA GLY A 89 5.36 9.38 -3.77
C GLY A 89 4.95 7.93 -4.09
N ILE A 90 5.78 6.96 -3.71
CA ILE A 90 5.46 5.54 -3.89
C ILE A 90 5.73 4.82 -2.57
N THR A 91 4.72 4.09 -2.09
CA THR A 91 4.79 3.33 -0.85
C THR A 91 4.27 1.91 -1.07
N PHE A 92 4.94 0.94 -0.48
CA PHE A 92 4.45 -0.44 -0.36
C PHE A 92 3.98 -0.68 1.07
N LEU A 93 2.76 -1.16 1.22
CA LEU A 93 2.28 -1.78 2.44
C LEU A 93 2.39 -3.29 2.25
N SER A 94 3.04 -3.98 3.16
CA SER A 94 3.26 -5.41 3.02
C SER A 94 3.65 -6.04 4.36
N THR A 95 3.71 -7.36 4.38
CA THR A 95 4.32 -8.09 5.48
C THR A 95 5.85 -8.00 5.45
N ASP A 96 6.53 -8.46 6.50
CA ASP A 96 8.00 -8.55 6.56
C ASP A 96 8.58 -9.44 5.43
N TYR A 97 7.72 -10.21 4.76
CA TYR A 97 8.11 -11.10 3.65
C TYR A 97 8.72 -10.33 2.46
N ILE A 98 8.30 -9.09 2.20
CA ILE A 98 8.88 -8.30 1.11
C ILE A 98 10.38 -8.05 1.31
N GLN A 99 10.80 -7.77 2.54
CA GLN A 99 12.22 -7.58 2.87
C GLN A 99 12.98 -8.88 2.69
N HIS A 100 12.46 -9.97 3.25
CA HIS A 100 13.06 -11.31 3.08
C HIS A 100 13.20 -11.70 1.60
N ARG A 101 12.18 -11.44 0.79
CA ARG A 101 12.20 -11.69 -0.65
C ARG A 101 13.30 -10.91 -1.37
N ILE A 102 13.45 -9.62 -1.04
CA ILE A 102 14.49 -8.77 -1.62
C ILE A 102 15.87 -9.27 -1.22
N ASP A 103 16.10 -9.56 0.05
CA ASP A 103 17.37 -10.07 0.56
C ASP A 103 17.74 -11.42 -0.08
N CYS A 104 16.77 -12.31 -0.21
CA CYS A 104 16.94 -13.58 -0.91
C CYS A 104 17.32 -13.39 -2.38
N GLY A 105 16.65 -12.44 -3.07
CA GLY A 105 16.94 -12.10 -4.45
C GLY A 105 18.36 -11.54 -4.65
N LEU A 106 18.82 -10.69 -3.73
CA LEU A 106 20.17 -10.14 -3.71
C LEU A 106 21.22 -11.23 -3.46
N ASN A 107 21.02 -12.06 -2.44
CA ASN A 107 21.95 -13.14 -2.08
C ASN A 107 22.14 -14.17 -3.20
N HIS A 108 21.11 -14.40 -4.01
CA HIS A 108 21.16 -15.31 -5.15
C HIS A 108 21.44 -14.59 -6.49
N ASN A 109 21.86 -13.32 -6.45
CA ASN A 109 22.13 -12.50 -7.63
C ASN A 109 21.00 -12.55 -8.69
N ARG A 110 19.74 -12.60 -8.25
CA ARG A 110 18.59 -12.60 -9.16
C ARG A 110 18.53 -11.28 -9.93
N LYS A 111 18.30 -11.40 -11.23
CA LYS A 111 18.20 -10.24 -12.12
C LYS A 111 17.15 -9.24 -11.63
N GLY A 112 17.51 -7.96 -11.56
CA GLY A 112 16.63 -6.85 -11.22
C GLY A 112 16.49 -6.56 -9.73
N TYR A 113 16.89 -7.47 -8.84
CA TYR A 113 16.76 -7.26 -7.39
C TYR A 113 17.68 -6.17 -6.85
N ASN A 114 18.88 -5.99 -7.42
CA ASN A 114 19.75 -4.87 -7.11
C ASN A 114 19.10 -3.52 -7.46
N GLU A 115 18.38 -3.46 -8.58
CA GLU A 115 17.63 -2.26 -8.97
C GLU A 115 16.46 -1.99 -8.02
N ILE A 116 15.66 -3.02 -7.71
CA ILE A 116 14.55 -2.92 -6.75
C ILE A 116 15.06 -2.41 -5.41
N TYR A 117 16.12 -3.03 -4.88
CA TYR A 117 16.70 -2.62 -3.60
C TYR A 117 17.19 -1.17 -3.63
N SER A 118 17.80 -0.75 -4.73
CA SER A 118 18.24 0.63 -4.93
C SER A 118 17.08 1.64 -4.95
N ARG A 119 15.91 1.25 -5.49
CA ARG A 119 14.72 2.12 -5.66
C ARG A 119 13.86 2.18 -4.41
N ILE A 120 13.51 1.03 -3.84
CA ILE A 120 12.79 0.96 -2.56
C ILE A 120 13.67 1.53 -1.46
N GLY A 121 14.99 1.42 -1.65
CA GLY A 121 15.97 1.89 -0.70
C GLY A 121 15.99 1.04 0.56
N ARG A 122 16.70 1.52 1.54
CA ARG A 122 16.82 0.89 2.86
C ARG A 122 15.74 1.37 3.82
N LYS A 123 14.65 1.92 3.30
CA LYS A 123 13.59 2.58 4.08
C LYS A 123 12.44 1.61 4.34
N PHE A 124 12.72 0.60 5.16
CA PHE A 124 11.68 -0.24 5.72
C PHE A 124 11.25 0.36 7.05
N PHE A 125 9.97 0.67 7.16
CA PHE A 125 9.37 1.15 8.39
C PHE A 125 8.50 0.04 8.96
N LYS A 126 8.90 -0.52 10.08
CA LYS A 126 8.06 -1.47 10.80
C LYS A 126 6.97 -0.70 11.55
N LEU A 127 5.73 -1.06 11.30
CA LEU A 127 4.62 -0.55 12.09
C LEU A 127 4.61 -1.23 13.44
N GLU A 128 4.46 -0.43 14.50
CA GLU A 128 4.30 -0.96 15.84
C GLU A 128 2.99 -1.76 15.94
N PRO A 129 2.96 -2.81 16.75
CA PRO A 129 1.73 -3.55 16.99
C PRO A 129 0.63 -2.64 17.54
N THR A 130 -0.62 -2.93 17.17
CA THR A 130 -1.78 -2.20 17.68
C THR A 130 -1.82 -2.27 19.22
N SER A 131 -2.02 -1.13 19.85
CA SER A 131 -2.10 -1.00 21.31
C SER A 131 -3.53 -0.76 21.79
N CYS A 132 -3.78 -0.92 23.09
CA CYS A 132 -5.06 -0.54 23.71
C CYS A 132 -5.45 0.92 23.41
N ASN A 133 -4.47 1.80 23.34
CA ASN A 133 -4.73 3.23 23.05
C ASN A 133 -5.20 3.42 21.60
N ASP A 134 -4.68 2.64 20.67
CA ASP A 134 -5.12 2.69 19.26
C ASP A 134 -6.55 2.18 19.13
N VAL A 135 -6.89 1.06 19.80
CA VAL A 135 -8.27 0.54 19.85
C VAL A 135 -9.22 1.58 20.45
N PHE A 136 -8.81 2.22 21.52
CA PHE A 136 -9.60 3.30 22.15
C PHE A 136 -9.84 4.44 21.16
N ALA A 137 -8.79 4.92 20.49
CA ALA A 137 -8.88 5.99 19.51
C ALA A 137 -9.78 5.62 18.31
N ILE A 138 -9.69 4.38 17.83
CA ILE A 138 -10.54 3.85 16.75
C ILE A 138 -12.01 3.82 17.19
N CYS A 139 -12.30 3.34 18.41
CA CYS A 139 -13.66 3.34 18.95
C CYS A 139 -14.25 4.75 19.00
N GLN A 140 -13.50 5.71 19.48
CA GLN A 140 -13.94 7.11 19.53
C GLN A 140 -14.16 7.70 18.13
N ALA A 141 -13.26 7.43 17.19
CA ALA A 141 -13.38 7.90 15.82
C ALA A 141 -14.63 7.35 15.12
N ASN A 142 -15.07 6.14 15.51
CA ASN A 142 -16.31 5.52 15.02
C ASN A 142 -17.56 5.90 15.85
N GLY A 143 -17.46 6.89 16.74
CA GLY A 143 -18.58 7.43 17.50
C GLY A 143 -18.95 6.63 18.77
N LEU A 144 -18.16 5.62 19.15
CA LEU A 144 -18.38 4.88 20.41
C LEU A 144 -17.79 5.69 21.57
N MET A 145 -18.66 6.27 22.42
CA MET A 145 -18.24 7.12 23.54
C MET A 145 -18.40 6.45 24.91
N ASP A 146 -19.13 5.35 25.00
CA ASP A 146 -19.34 4.63 26.26
C ASP A 146 -18.05 3.90 26.67
N LYS A 147 -17.47 4.34 27.78
CA LYS A 147 -16.22 3.77 28.31
C LYS A 147 -16.30 2.28 28.65
N LYS A 148 -17.49 1.80 29.07
CA LYS A 148 -17.66 0.36 29.40
C LYS A 148 -17.67 -0.48 28.13
N LEU A 149 -18.33 0.00 27.09
CA LEU A 149 -18.33 -0.68 25.78
C LEU A 149 -16.94 -0.67 25.16
N ILE A 150 -16.22 0.46 25.23
CA ILE A 150 -14.84 0.55 24.73
C ILE A 150 -13.93 -0.42 25.51
N ALA A 151 -14.06 -0.51 26.83
CA ALA A 151 -13.28 -1.45 27.64
C ALA A 151 -13.53 -2.91 27.23
N ASN A 152 -14.79 -3.26 26.94
CA ASN A 152 -15.12 -4.59 26.44
C ASN A 152 -14.51 -4.88 25.07
N VAL A 153 -14.53 -3.90 24.16
CA VAL A 153 -13.87 -4.03 22.85
C VAL A 153 -12.37 -4.24 22.99
N ILE A 154 -11.73 -3.49 23.89
CA ILE A 154 -10.29 -3.65 24.17
C ILE A 154 -10.01 -5.06 24.70
N ASP A 155 -10.76 -5.53 25.70
CA ASP A 155 -10.57 -6.87 26.27
C ASP A 155 -10.71 -7.99 25.22
N VAL A 156 -11.69 -7.88 24.33
CA VAL A 156 -11.87 -8.83 23.22
C VAL A 156 -10.70 -8.74 22.22
N THR A 157 -10.28 -7.54 21.89
CA THR A 157 -9.20 -7.32 20.93
C THR A 157 -7.86 -7.81 21.49
N GLU A 158 -7.62 -7.59 22.78
CA GLU A 158 -6.43 -8.10 23.48
C GLU A 158 -6.38 -9.63 23.48
N LYS A 159 -7.50 -10.31 23.73
CA LYS A 159 -7.62 -11.77 23.64
C LYS A 159 -7.38 -12.34 22.24
N SER A 160 -7.53 -11.50 21.23
CA SER A 160 -7.27 -11.81 19.81
C SER A 160 -5.95 -11.25 19.33
N GLU A 161 -4.97 -11.02 20.21
CA GLU A 161 -3.67 -10.45 19.90
C GLU A 161 -3.75 -9.11 19.11
N PHE A 162 -4.76 -8.31 19.43
CA PHE A 162 -5.07 -7.04 18.76
C PHE A 162 -5.43 -7.18 17.26
N ASP A 163 -5.97 -8.32 16.83
CA ASP A 163 -6.60 -8.42 15.52
C ASP A 163 -7.88 -7.55 15.47
N LEU A 164 -7.76 -6.39 14.82
CA LEU A 164 -8.86 -5.44 14.69
C LEU A 164 -10.07 -6.00 13.92
N ARG A 165 -9.88 -7.04 13.09
CA ARG A 165 -10.96 -7.72 12.38
C ARG A 165 -11.84 -8.54 13.34
N ALA A 166 -11.27 -9.06 14.41
CA ALA A 166 -12.02 -9.76 15.44
C ALA A 166 -12.90 -8.80 16.28
N GLY A 167 -12.40 -7.60 16.58
CA GLY A 167 -13.13 -6.57 17.32
C GLY A 167 -14.33 -5.98 16.55
N SER A 168 -14.23 -5.84 15.22
CA SER A 168 -15.30 -5.23 14.41
C SER A 168 -16.56 -6.10 14.28
N ARG A 169 -16.45 -7.42 14.48
CA ARG A 169 -17.59 -8.38 14.39
C ARG A 169 -18.51 -8.35 15.60
N GLN A 170 -18.12 -7.73 16.72
CA GLN A 170 -18.93 -7.67 17.95
C GLN A 170 -19.52 -6.26 18.20
N ALA A 171 -19.21 -5.28 17.35
CA ALA A 171 -19.76 -3.91 17.46
C ALA A 171 -21.03 -3.71 16.62
N THR A 172 -21.55 -4.75 15.99
CA THR A 172 -22.83 -4.79 15.27
C THR A 172 -23.85 -5.61 16.04
#